data_bd29246edb122f45a19c702fa1c5d4c8
#
_entry.id   bd29246edb122f45a19c702fa1c5d4c8
#
_cell.length_a   1.000
_cell.length_b   1.000
_cell.length_c   1.000
_cell.angle_alpha   90.00
_cell.angle_beta   90.00
_cell.angle_gamma   90.00
#
_symmetry.space_group_name_H-M   'P 1'
#
loop_
_entity.id
_entity.type
_entity.pdbx_description
1 polymer ?
#
loop_
_entity_poly.entity_id
_entity_poly.type
_entity_poly.pdbx_seq_one_letter_code
_entity_poly.pdbx_strand_id
1 'polypeptide(L)'
;MKLISWNVNGLRACLKKGFLDFYQEQKPDFCCLQETKMEQGQADVDLGENMLEYWNSAEKKGYSGTAVFTPHQPLAVRYGMGKEEHDHEGRLITLEYEKFYLVCCYTPNSQSELKRLDYRMEWEDDLRAYLMELDKVKPVIYCGDLNVAHREIDLKNPKTNRM
;
A
#
# COMPACT_ATOMS: atom_id res chain seq x y z
N MET A 1 17.68 0.05 -9.29
CA MET A 1 16.27 -0.18 -8.97
C MET A 1 15.76 1.02 -8.17
N LYS A 2 14.66 1.63 -8.63
CA LYS A 2 14.00 2.78 -7.97
C LYS A 2 12.61 2.34 -7.48
N LEU A 3 12.37 2.43 -6.18
CA LEU A 3 11.07 2.22 -5.57
C LEU A 3 10.50 3.54 -5.07
N ILE A 4 9.21 3.74 -5.30
CA ILE A 4 8.43 4.85 -4.75
C ILE A 4 7.30 4.25 -3.93
N SER A 5 7.13 4.71 -2.70
CA SER A 5 5.98 4.41 -1.85
C SER A 5 5.30 5.72 -1.48
N TRP A 6 3.99 5.83 -1.74
CA TRP A 6 3.27 7.09 -1.58
C TRP A 6 1.80 6.87 -1.17
N ASN A 7 1.43 7.38 -0.01
CA ASN A 7 0.03 7.55 0.35
C ASN A 7 -0.51 8.76 -0.43
N VAL A 8 -1.35 8.50 -1.44
CA VAL A 8 -1.87 9.53 -2.35
C VAL A 8 -3.15 10.20 -1.85
N ASN A 9 -3.73 9.69 -0.76
CA ASN A 9 -4.98 10.21 -0.18
C ASN A 9 -6.06 10.47 -1.25
N GLY A 10 -6.29 9.46 -2.08
CA GLY A 10 -7.20 9.51 -3.22
C GLY A 10 -6.47 9.77 -4.54
N LEU A 11 -6.26 8.72 -5.33
CA LEU A 11 -5.50 8.81 -6.59
C LEU A 11 -6.17 9.75 -7.61
N ARG A 12 -7.51 9.77 -7.69
CA ARG A 12 -8.23 10.68 -8.60
C ARG A 12 -7.89 12.15 -8.35
N ALA A 13 -7.75 12.55 -7.09
CA ALA A 13 -7.32 13.91 -6.74
C ALA A 13 -5.84 14.14 -7.05
N CYS A 14 -5.01 13.14 -6.82
CA CYS A 14 -3.57 13.18 -7.09
C CYS A 14 -3.29 13.29 -8.59
N LEU A 15 -4.05 12.58 -9.44
CA LEU A 15 -3.97 12.69 -10.91
C LEU A 15 -4.16 14.13 -11.40
N LYS A 16 -5.15 14.84 -10.82
CA LYS A 16 -5.41 16.26 -11.14
C LYS A 16 -4.29 17.20 -10.70
N LYS A 17 -3.40 16.76 -9.82
CA LYS A 17 -2.28 17.52 -9.28
C LYS A 17 -0.93 17.14 -9.89
N GLY A 18 -0.91 16.40 -11.00
CA GLY A 18 0.30 16.09 -11.74
C GLY A 18 0.95 14.74 -11.39
N PHE A 19 0.20 13.78 -10.86
CA PHE A 19 0.72 12.44 -10.58
C PHE A 19 1.39 11.79 -11.79
N LEU A 20 0.77 11.87 -12.97
CA LEU A 20 1.31 11.25 -14.18
C LEU A 20 2.63 11.90 -14.63
N ASP A 21 2.72 13.23 -14.57
CA ASP A 21 3.96 13.95 -14.90
C ASP A 21 5.10 13.53 -13.97
N PHE A 22 4.83 13.49 -12.65
CA PHE A 22 5.77 12.98 -11.67
C PHE A 22 6.19 11.54 -11.96
N TYR A 23 5.23 10.65 -12.22
CA TYR A 23 5.50 9.25 -12.52
C TYR A 23 6.39 9.09 -13.75
N GLN A 24 6.09 9.80 -14.85
CA GLN A 24 6.86 9.77 -16.08
C GLN A 24 8.27 10.34 -15.92
N GLU A 25 8.42 11.39 -15.12
CA GLU A 25 9.73 11.97 -14.80
C GLU A 25 10.58 11.01 -13.97
N GLN A 26 10.00 10.40 -12.94
CA GLN A 26 10.72 9.52 -12.03
C GLN A 26 11.07 8.16 -12.63
N LYS A 27 10.28 7.64 -13.55
CA LYS A 27 10.44 6.32 -14.19
C LYS A 27 10.79 5.22 -13.17
N PRO A 28 9.95 5.00 -12.15
CA PRO A 28 10.25 4.02 -11.12
C PRO A 28 10.18 2.59 -11.65
N ASP A 29 11.00 1.70 -11.08
CA ASP A 29 10.83 0.26 -11.27
C ASP A 29 9.57 -0.23 -10.55
N PHE A 30 9.26 0.36 -9.40
CA PHE A 30 8.05 0.09 -8.63
C PHE A 30 7.46 1.37 -8.06
N CYS A 31 6.18 1.57 -8.26
CA CYS A 31 5.40 2.63 -7.64
C CYS A 31 4.28 2.01 -6.81
N CYS A 32 4.44 2.05 -5.49
CA CYS A 32 3.52 1.46 -4.51
C CYS A 32 2.65 2.57 -3.91
N LEU A 33 1.35 2.49 -4.12
CA LEU A 33 0.39 3.51 -3.69
C LEU A 33 -0.48 2.98 -2.55
N GLN A 34 -0.74 3.85 -1.58
CA GLN A 34 -1.67 3.63 -0.49
C GLN A 34 -2.78 4.68 -0.52
N GLU A 35 -3.94 4.31 -0.01
CA GLU A 35 -5.15 5.16 -0.03
C GLU A 35 -5.55 5.61 -1.43
N THR A 36 -5.66 4.67 -2.37
CA THR A 36 -6.09 4.98 -3.74
C THR A 36 -7.53 5.50 -3.79
N LYS A 37 -8.40 5.03 -2.88
CA LYS A 37 -9.82 5.42 -2.75
C LYS A 37 -10.61 5.28 -4.06
N MET A 38 -10.19 4.35 -4.91
CA MET A 38 -10.84 4.06 -6.20
C MET A 38 -10.57 2.61 -6.62
N GLU A 39 -11.39 2.13 -7.52
CA GLU A 39 -11.20 0.86 -8.23
C GLU A 39 -10.49 1.12 -9.56
N GLN A 40 -9.82 0.09 -10.07
CA GLN A 40 -9.23 0.12 -11.40
C GLN A 40 -10.29 0.49 -12.46
N GLY A 41 -9.95 1.39 -13.36
CA GLY A 41 -10.84 1.83 -14.43
C GLY A 41 -11.78 2.99 -14.08
N GLN A 42 -11.82 3.45 -12.82
CA GLN A 42 -12.62 4.63 -12.43
C GLN A 42 -11.99 5.97 -12.81
N ALA A 43 -10.74 5.97 -13.25
CA ALA A 43 -10.05 7.12 -13.80
C ALA A 43 -9.09 6.65 -14.89
N ASP A 44 -8.75 7.54 -15.82
CA ASP A 44 -7.73 7.29 -16.81
C ASP A 44 -6.35 7.44 -16.16
N VAL A 45 -5.62 6.33 -16.09
CA VAL A 45 -4.26 6.25 -15.53
C VAL A 45 -3.33 5.77 -16.63
N ASP A 46 -2.94 6.68 -17.53
CA ASP A 46 -2.00 6.36 -18.61
C ASP A 46 -0.56 6.39 -18.08
N LEU A 47 -0.04 5.23 -17.74
CA LEU A 47 1.34 5.06 -17.25
C LEU A 47 2.36 4.87 -18.37
N GLY A 48 1.92 4.82 -19.63
CA GLY A 48 2.76 4.51 -20.79
C GLY A 48 2.74 3.03 -21.19
N GLU A 49 3.47 2.71 -22.23
CA GLU A 49 3.54 1.35 -22.78
C GLU A 49 4.26 0.38 -21.83
N ASN A 50 3.81 -0.88 -21.85
CA ASN A 50 4.41 -1.99 -21.11
C ASN A 50 4.37 -1.86 -19.58
N MET A 51 3.50 -1.01 -19.04
CA MET A 51 3.29 -0.88 -17.62
C MET A 51 2.23 -1.85 -17.13
N LEU A 52 2.55 -2.56 -16.04
CA LEU A 52 1.66 -3.49 -15.36
C LEU A 52 1.06 -2.79 -14.14
N GLU A 53 -0.21 -3.05 -13.90
CA GLU A 53 -0.98 -2.46 -12.82
C GLU A 53 -1.60 -3.55 -11.97
N TYR A 54 -1.37 -3.48 -10.67
CA TYR A 54 -1.97 -4.38 -9.68
C TYR A 54 -2.74 -3.55 -8.67
N TRP A 55 -4.04 -3.82 -8.56
CA TRP A 55 -4.96 -3.07 -7.73
C TRP A 55 -5.61 -3.96 -6.69
N ASN A 56 -5.66 -3.50 -5.45
CA ASN A 56 -6.45 -4.12 -4.39
C ASN A 56 -7.33 -3.05 -3.76
N SER A 57 -8.61 -3.06 -4.13
CA SER A 57 -9.59 -2.07 -3.71
C SER A 57 -10.41 -2.59 -2.54
N ALA A 58 -10.81 -1.69 -1.63
CA ALA A 58 -11.74 -2.05 -0.57
C ALA A 58 -13.13 -2.33 -1.14
N GLU A 59 -13.89 -3.21 -0.50
CA GLU A 59 -15.30 -3.43 -0.82
C GLU A 59 -16.12 -2.15 -0.61
N LYS A 60 -15.77 -1.37 0.41
CA LYS A 60 -16.35 -0.05 0.64
C LYS A 60 -15.80 0.94 -0.37
N LYS A 61 -16.67 1.49 -1.22
CA LYS A 61 -16.31 2.46 -2.26
C LYS A 61 -15.70 3.74 -1.68
N GLY A 62 -14.65 4.24 -2.35
CA GLY A 62 -13.99 5.50 -1.96
C GLY A 62 -13.19 5.43 -0.66
N TYR A 63 -12.82 4.25 -0.22
CA TYR A 63 -12.12 3.98 1.04
C TYR A 63 -10.90 3.11 0.83
N SER A 64 -9.80 3.37 1.58
CA SER A 64 -8.59 2.55 1.57
C SER A 64 -8.04 2.29 0.15
N GLY A 65 -7.59 1.08 -0.13
CA GLY A 65 -7.09 0.64 -1.42
C GLY A 65 -5.58 0.82 -1.59
N THR A 66 -4.97 -0.15 -2.24
CA THR A 66 -3.55 -0.14 -2.63
C THR A 66 -3.41 -0.40 -4.12
N ALA A 67 -2.32 0.05 -4.70
CA ALA A 67 -1.95 -0.27 -6.07
C ALA A 67 -0.43 -0.35 -6.22
N VAL A 68 0.03 -1.18 -7.14
CA VAL A 68 1.45 -1.25 -7.52
C VAL A 68 1.54 -1.16 -9.04
N PHE A 69 2.36 -0.23 -9.51
CA PHE A 69 2.67 -0.05 -10.93
C PHE A 69 4.13 -0.42 -11.18
N THR A 70 4.38 -1.23 -12.19
CA THR A 70 5.72 -1.73 -12.50
C THR A 70 5.84 -2.19 -13.95
N PRO A 71 6.99 -1.98 -14.63
CA PRO A 71 7.27 -2.63 -15.91
C PRO A 71 7.69 -4.10 -15.78
N HIS A 72 7.95 -4.58 -14.55
CA HIS A 72 8.52 -5.89 -14.31
C HIS A 72 7.44 -6.93 -14.02
N GLN A 73 7.34 -7.96 -14.87
CA GLN A 73 6.38 -9.04 -14.70
C GLN A 73 6.73 -9.90 -13.47
N PRO A 74 5.86 -9.99 -12.44
CA PRO A 74 6.08 -10.88 -11.31
C PRO A 74 5.80 -12.35 -11.66
N LEU A 75 6.36 -13.26 -10.87
CA LEU A 75 6.07 -14.70 -10.94
C LEU A 75 4.65 -14.99 -10.42
N ALA A 76 4.24 -14.28 -9.37
CA ALA A 76 2.93 -14.41 -8.75
C ALA A 76 2.52 -13.09 -8.08
N VAL A 77 1.22 -12.91 -7.91
CA VAL A 77 0.60 -11.79 -7.20
C VAL A 77 -0.35 -12.34 -6.14
N ARG A 78 -0.28 -11.79 -4.93
CA ARG A 78 -1.22 -12.08 -3.85
C ARG A 78 -1.87 -10.78 -3.39
N TYR A 79 -3.19 -10.85 -3.17
CA TYR A 79 -3.99 -9.76 -2.64
C TYR A 79 -4.45 -10.12 -1.23
N GLY A 80 -4.06 -9.31 -0.24
CA GLY A 80 -4.31 -9.62 1.16
C GLY A 80 -3.30 -10.62 1.76
N MET A 81 -3.56 -11.06 2.98
CA MET A 81 -2.68 -11.98 3.71
C MET A 81 -3.29 -13.38 3.90
N GLY A 82 -4.44 -13.66 3.26
CA GLY A 82 -5.14 -14.93 3.38
C GLY A 82 -6.02 -15.03 4.62
N LYS A 83 -6.44 -13.88 5.19
CA LYS A 83 -7.33 -13.79 6.35
C LYS A 83 -8.55 -12.94 6.01
N GLU A 84 -9.71 -13.56 6.05
CA GLU A 84 -10.96 -12.93 5.66
C GLU A 84 -11.23 -11.64 6.46
N GLU A 85 -10.96 -11.64 7.75
CA GLU A 85 -11.13 -10.49 8.63
C GLU A 85 -10.29 -9.26 8.24
N HIS A 86 -9.23 -9.44 7.44
CA HIS A 86 -8.31 -8.40 7.02
C HIS A 86 -8.39 -8.04 5.53
N ASP A 87 -8.90 -8.94 4.70
CA ASP A 87 -8.69 -8.87 3.25
C ASP A 87 -9.79 -8.13 2.48
N HIS A 88 -10.76 -7.49 3.17
CA HIS A 88 -11.86 -6.74 2.55
C HIS A 88 -11.59 -5.24 2.34
N GLU A 89 -10.49 -4.72 2.86
CA GLU A 89 -10.20 -3.28 2.82
C GLU A 89 -9.10 -2.90 1.82
N GLY A 90 -8.63 -3.83 0.98
CA GLY A 90 -7.66 -3.54 -0.09
C GLY A 90 -6.32 -3.02 0.42
N ARG A 91 -5.77 -3.61 1.49
CA ARG A 91 -4.63 -3.06 2.22
C ARG A 91 -3.28 -3.65 1.86
N LEU A 92 -3.24 -4.81 1.19
CA LEU A 92 -2.00 -5.54 0.98
C LEU A 92 -1.91 -6.11 -0.44
N ILE A 93 -0.79 -5.84 -1.11
CA ILE A 93 -0.40 -6.47 -2.38
C ILE A 93 0.99 -7.03 -2.21
N THR A 94 1.18 -8.30 -2.57
CA THR A 94 2.49 -8.95 -2.63
C THR A 94 2.80 -9.36 -4.05
N LEU A 95 3.91 -8.87 -4.58
CA LEU A 95 4.47 -9.30 -5.85
C LEU A 95 5.65 -10.23 -5.58
N GLU A 96 5.63 -11.43 -6.17
CA GLU A 96 6.73 -12.37 -6.08
C GLU A 96 7.65 -12.25 -7.29
N TYR A 97 8.94 -12.06 -7.04
CA TYR A 97 10.01 -12.13 -8.04
C TYR A 97 10.96 -13.27 -7.72
N GLU A 98 11.85 -13.62 -8.65
CA GLU A 98 12.80 -14.72 -8.44
C GLU A 98 13.63 -14.56 -7.17
N LYS A 99 14.09 -13.34 -6.90
CA LYS A 99 15.05 -13.04 -5.81
C LYS A 99 14.47 -12.35 -4.59
N PHE A 100 13.23 -11.88 -4.65
CA PHE A 100 12.60 -11.14 -3.54
C PHE A 100 11.08 -11.12 -3.66
N TYR A 101 10.42 -10.79 -2.56
CA TYR A 101 9.04 -10.34 -2.52
C TYR A 101 8.99 -8.82 -2.37
N LEU A 102 8.06 -8.17 -3.08
CA LEU A 102 7.68 -6.78 -2.84
C LEU A 102 6.31 -6.75 -2.20
N VAL A 103 6.21 -6.14 -1.02
CA VAL A 103 4.96 -6.00 -0.28
C VAL A 103 4.61 -4.52 -0.15
N CYS A 104 3.46 -4.13 -0.71
CA CYS A 104 2.86 -2.82 -0.54
C CYS A 104 1.72 -2.92 0.47
N CYS A 105 1.80 -2.14 1.54
CA CYS A 105 0.84 -2.20 2.64
C CYS A 105 0.30 -0.82 3.01
N TYR A 106 -1.01 -0.76 3.26
CA TYR A 106 -1.68 0.35 3.92
C TYR A 106 -2.26 -0.13 5.25
N THR A 107 -1.54 0.09 6.31
CA THR A 107 -1.91 -0.38 7.65
C THR A 107 -3.14 0.37 8.17
N PRO A 108 -4.14 -0.32 8.76
CA PRO A 108 -5.29 0.35 9.35
C PRO A 108 -4.87 1.29 10.47
N ASN A 109 -5.52 2.46 10.55
CA ASN A 109 -5.34 3.33 11.71
C ASN A 109 -6.22 2.86 12.88
N SER A 110 -5.86 3.24 14.10
CA SER A 110 -6.63 2.91 15.31
C SER A 110 -7.89 3.78 15.47
N GLN A 111 -8.09 4.77 14.60
CA GLN A 111 -9.11 5.83 14.69
C GLN A 111 -8.98 6.70 15.94
N SER A 112 -9.79 7.79 15.98
CA SER A 112 -9.85 8.66 17.13
C SER A 112 -10.30 7.88 18.37
N GLU A 113 -9.71 8.18 19.52
CA GLU A 113 -9.99 7.52 20.80
C GLU A 113 -9.71 6.00 20.81
N LEU A 114 -8.80 5.54 19.91
CA LEU A 114 -8.35 4.14 19.83
C LEU A 114 -9.47 3.12 19.62
N LYS A 115 -10.58 3.50 18.99
CA LYS A 115 -11.77 2.63 18.79
C LYS A 115 -11.48 1.33 18.04
N ARG A 116 -10.40 1.28 17.26
CA ARG A 116 -9.98 0.09 16.51
C ARG A 116 -8.62 -0.45 16.98
N LEU A 117 -8.20 -0.12 18.21
CA LEU A 117 -6.87 -0.52 18.69
C LEU A 117 -6.71 -2.04 18.73
N ASP A 118 -7.68 -2.76 19.27
CA ASP A 118 -7.63 -4.23 19.35
C ASP A 118 -7.51 -4.86 17.95
N TYR A 119 -8.31 -4.39 17.00
CA TYR A 119 -8.22 -4.82 15.60
C TYR A 119 -6.85 -4.46 14.99
N ARG A 120 -6.31 -3.28 15.31
CA ARG A 120 -4.99 -2.87 14.83
C ARG A 120 -3.88 -3.77 15.37
N MET A 121 -3.96 -4.17 16.63
CA MET A 121 -3.00 -5.08 17.25
C MET A 121 -3.05 -6.47 16.61
N GLU A 122 -4.24 -7.01 16.40
CA GLU A 122 -4.43 -8.28 15.70
C GLU A 122 -3.90 -8.22 14.25
N TRP A 123 -4.19 -7.14 13.53
CA TRP A 123 -3.63 -6.88 12.21
C TRP A 123 -2.10 -6.93 12.20
N GLU A 124 -1.45 -6.28 13.15
CA GLU A 124 0.02 -6.24 13.24
C GLU A 124 0.62 -7.61 13.50
N ASP A 125 0.02 -8.40 14.38
CA ASP A 125 0.48 -9.75 14.67
C ASP A 125 0.34 -10.66 13.45
N ASP A 126 -0.76 -10.59 12.76
CA ASP A 126 -1.03 -11.37 11.55
C ASP A 126 -0.15 -10.93 10.37
N LEU A 127 0.05 -9.63 10.19
CA LEU A 127 0.97 -9.09 9.19
C LEU A 127 2.40 -9.53 9.46
N ARG A 128 2.84 -9.47 10.72
CA ARG A 128 4.17 -9.93 11.12
C ARG A 128 4.36 -11.41 10.79
N ALA A 129 3.39 -12.26 11.14
CA ALA A 129 3.45 -13.67 10.83
C ALA A 129 3.52 -13.92 9.31
N TYR A 130 2.71 -13.20 8.52
CA TYR A 130 2.72 -13.26 7.08
C TYR A 130 4.08 -12.88 6.47
N LEU A 131 4.66 -11.77 6.88
CA LEU A 131 5.97 -11.31 6.41
C LEU A 131 7.09 -12.27 6.80
N MET A 132 7.05 -12.86 8.00
CA MET A 132 8.02 -13.85 8.44
C MET A 132 7.95 -15.14 7.61
N GLU A 133 6.77 -15.58 7.21
CA GLU A 133 6.63 -16.74 6.31
C GLU A 133 7.22 -16.46 4.92
N LEU A 134 7.01 -15.27 4.37
CA LEU A 134 7.65 -14.87 3.11
C LEU A 134 9.19 -14.85 3.23
N ASP A 135 9.70 -14.28 4.31
CA ASP A 135 11.15 -14.11 4.53
C ASP A 135 11.90 -15.44 4.71
N LYS A 136 11.21 -16.51 5.10
CA LYS A 136 11.80 -17.86 5.10
C LYS A 136 12.15 -18.36 3.70
N VAL A 137 11.48 -17.87 2.67
CA VAL A 137 11.66 -18.34 1.28
C VAL A 137 12.66 -17.46 0.54
N LYS A 138 12.48 -16.12 0.61
CA LYS A 138 13.37 -15.14 -0.02
C LYS A 138 13.20 -13.76 0.64
N PRO A 139 14.18 -12.84 0.47
CA PRO A 139 14.11 -11.49 1.05
C PRO A 139 12.83 -10.75 0.73
N VAL A 140 12.32 -9.99 1.69
CA VAL A 140 11.10 -9.19 1.57
C VAL A 140 11.46 -7.71 1.56
N ILE A 141 11.04 -7.00 0.50
CA ILE A 141 11.02 -5.54 0.45
C ILE A 141 9.61 -5.12 0.88
N TYR A 142 9.50 -4.54 2.06
CA TYR A 142 8.24 -4.06 2.63
C TYR A 142 8.18 -2.54 2.58
N CYS A 143 7.11 -1.99 2.01
CA CYS A 143 6.87 -0.56 1.95
C CYS A 143 5.39 -0.24 2.16
N GLY A 144 5.12 0.99 2.55
CA GLY A 144 3.75 1.46 2.68
C GLY A 144 3.57 2.52 3.75
N ASP A 145 2.31 2.76 4.10
CA ASP A 145 1.92 3.63 5.18
C ASP A 145 1.63 2.81 6.44
N LEU A 146 2.47 2.96 7.44
CA LEU A 146 2.38 2.22 8.70
C LEU A 146 1.33 2.79 9.67
N ASN A 147 0.81 3.99 9.40
CA ASN A 147 -0.12 4.70 10.30
C ASN A 147 0.36 4.73 11.76
N VAL A 148 1.67 4.87 11.94
CA VAL A 148 2.32 4.99 13.25
C VAL A 148 3.54 5.90 13.13
N ALA A 149 3.73 6.77 14.11
CA ALA A 149 4.91 7.61 14.22
C ALA A 149 5.87 7.05 15.27
N HIS A 150 7.15 6.98 14.94
CA HIS A 150 8.18 6.54 15.87
C HIS A 150 8.55 7.63 16.89
N ARG A 151 8.52 8.90 16.45
CA ARG A 151 8.89 10.07 17.26
C ARG A 151 7.90 11.21 17.05
N GLU A 152 7.83 12.13 18.01
CA GLU A 152 6.98 13.33 17.92
C GLU A 152 7.27 14.19 16.67
N ILE A 153 8.51 14.21 16.19
CA ILE A 153 8.92 14.95 14.99
C ILE A 153 8.25 14.42 13.72
N ASP A 154 7.83 13.15 13.73
CA ASP A 154 7.16 12.51 12.60
C ASP A 154 5.67 12.87 12.51
N LEU A 155 5.15 13.61 13.50
CA LEU A 155 3.75 14.02 13.57
C LEU A 155 3.58 15.49 13.18
N LYS A 156 2.60 15.78 12.35
CA LYS A 156 2.22 17.15 12.00
C LYS A 156 1.75 17.96 13.21
N ASN A 157 1.02 17.32 14.13
CA ASN A 157 0.44 17.95 15.32
C ASN A 157 0.68 17.06 16.56
N PRO A 158 1.93 16.96 17.07
CA PRO A 158 2.26 15.99 18.13
C PRO A 158 1.50 16.23 19.44
N LYS A 159 1.10 17.47 19.74
CA LYS A 159 0.37 17.81 20.97
C LYS A 159 -1.08 17.31 20.98
N THR A 160 -1.70 17.20 19.81
CA THR A 160 -3.09 16.74 19.66
C THR A 160 -3.20 15.26 19.31
N ASN A 161 -2.10 14.65 18.88
CA ASN A 161 -2.01 13.25 18.52
C ASN A 161 -1.24 12.41 19.56
N ARG A 162 -1.25 12.83 20.83
CA ARG A 162 -0.74 12.00 21.92
C ARG A 162 -1.74 10.86 22.15
N MET A 163 -1.23 9.63 22.03
CA MET A 163 -1.92 8.45 22.52
C MET A 163 -1.90 8.41 24.05
#